data_aab066cb14b49ac7bb2f225a2e65944c
#
_entry.id   aab066cb14b49ac7bb2f225a2e65944c
#
_cell.length_a   1.000
_cell.length_b   1.000
_cell.length_c   1.000
_cell.angle_alpha   90.00
_cell.angle_beta   90.00
_cell.angle_gamma   90.00
#
_symmetry.space_group_name_H-M   'P 1'
#
loop_
_entity.id
_entity.type
_entity.pdbx_description
1 polymer ?
#
loop_
_entity_poly.entity_id
_entity_poly.type
_entity_poly.pdbx_seq_one_letter_code
_entity_poly.pdbx_strand_id
1 'polypeptide(L)'
;FKTTTGDYVLTIYENKITERIKKKNLPFFIDLVNFLRKNNFPCPPILKNNNNKFLNTYNKKQFTIVNFIKGKTEKRINANHCYKLGKILATLHKKSFKFKKKKKNDFSLNEWHNLINKKIKLSKKKYSILKKEINYIKKNWPKQLPSGIIHGDLFPDNVFFKNNTIIGIIDLSNACNDFFCYDLSICINAWCYDKTLNINKMKN
;
A
#
# COMPACT_ATOMS: atom_id res chain seq x y z
N PHE A 1 3.41 -12.30 18.00
CA PHE A 1 3.50 -12.90 19.35
C PHE A 1 2.11 -13.34 19.82
N LYS A 2 2.11 -14.37 20.66
CA LYS A 2 0.88 -14.94 21.26
C LYS A 2 0.75 -14.51 22.71
N THR A 3 -0.46 -14.25 23.16
CA THR A 3 -0.77 -13.91 24.54
C THR A 3 -2.01 -14.68 25.00
N THR A 4 -2.35 -14.59 26.26
CA THR A 4 -3.59 -15.18 26.83
C THR A 4 -4.86 -14.53 26.23
N THR A 5 -4.77 -13.29 25.74
CA THR A 5 -5.90 -12.54 25.19
C THR A 5 -5.99 -12.57 23.66
N GLY A 6 -4.95 -13.10 22.97
CA GLY A 6 -4.96 -13.21 21.51
C GLY A 6 -3.59 -13.19 20.85
N ASP A 7 -3.61 -13.23 19.54
CA ASP A 7 -2.41 -13.16 18.68
C ASP A 7 -2.25 -11.75 18.12
N TYR A 8 -1.02 -11.23 18.13
CA TYR A 8 -0.72 -9.86 17.73
C TYR A 8 0.54 -9.77 16.88
N VAL A 9 0.64 -8.70 16.10
CA VAL A 9 1.83 -8.35 15.31
C VAL A 9 2.38 -7.03 15.84
N LEU A 10 3.68 -7.01 16.17
CA LEU A 10 4.45 -5.83 16.51
C LEU A 10 5.13 -5.31 15.24
N THR A 11 4.84 -4.07 14.87
CA THR A 11 5.52 -3.39 13.76
C THR A 11 6.41 -2.29 14.32
N ILE A 12 7.73 -2.46 14.19
CA ILE A 12 8.73 -1.48 14.62
C ILE A 12 9.13 -0.63 13.42
N TYR A 13 9.04 0.69 13.56
CA TYR A 13 9.45 1.65 12.54
C TYR A 13 10.90 2.04 12.73
N GLU A 14 11.80 1.40 11.98
CA GLU A 14 13.23 1.65 12.06
C GLU A 14 13.65 2.94 11.34
N ASN A 15 14.64 3.66 11.92
CA ASN A 15 15.07 4.96 11.38
C ASN A 15 15.70 4.88 9.97
N LYS A 16 16.31 3.73 9.60
CA LYS A 16 16.93 3.53 8.27
C LYS A 16 15.93 3.12 7.19
N ILE A 17 14.85 2.44 7.56
CA ILE A 17 13.74 2.11 6.65
C ILE A 17 12.81 3.33 6.51
N THR A 18 12.84 4.25 7.45
CA THR A 18 12.05 5.48 7.50
C THR A 18 12.46 6.53 6.46
N GLU A 19 13.44 6.30 5.62
CA GLU A 19 13.54 7.10 4.39
C GLU A 19 12.34 6.85 3.48
N ARG A 20 11.73 5.66 3.51
CA ARG A 20 10.46 5.37 2.83
C ARG A 20 9.25 5.87 3.62
N ILE A 21 9.21 5.64 4.93
CA ILE A 21 8.16 6.15 5.81
C ILE A 21 8.76 7.28 6.64
N LYS A 22 8.69 8.50 6.13
CA LYS A 22 9.09 9.67 6.93
C LYS A 22 8.31 9.64 8.24
N LYS A 23 8.97 9.69 9.40
CA LYS A 23 8.33 9.66 10.73
C LYS A 23 7.11 10.60 10.83
N LYS A 24 7.16 11.74 10.13
CA LYS A 24 6.05 12.68 10.04
C LYS A 24 4.77 12.10 9.38
N ASN A 25 4.86 10.98 8.66
CA ASN A 25 3.73 10.36 7.96
C ASN A 25 3.05 9.28 8.81
N LEU A 26 3.66 8.81 9.91
CA LEU A 26 3.06 7.78 10.77
C LEU A 26 1.67 8.17 11.30
N PRO A 27 1.42 9.41 11.75
CA PRO A 27 0.08 9.82 12.17
C PRO A 27 -0.95 9.71 11.03
N PHE A 28 -0.57 9.97 9.76
CA PHE A 28 -1.46 9.82 8.62
C PHE A 28 -1.92 8.37 8.46
N PHE A 29 -1.00 7.40 8.53
CA PHE A 29 -1.33 5.98 8.36
C PHE A 29 -2.20 5.45 9.50
N ILE A 30 -1.87 5.83 10.74
CA ILE A 30 -2.65 5.44 11.91
C ILE A 30 -4.09 5.97 11.79
N ASP A 31 -4.24 7.23 11.42
CA ASP A 31 -5.55 7.85 11.24
C ASP A 31 -6.33 7.24 10.09
N LEU A 32 -5.65 6.90 8.98
CA LEU A 32 -6.25 6.22 7.82
C LEU A 32 -6.75 4.83 8.22
N VAL A 33 -5.94 4.01 8.89
CA VAL A 33 -6.35 2.69 9.36
C VAL A 33 -7.55 2.79 10.27
N ASN A 34 -7.53 3.70 11.25
CA ASN A 34 -8.64 3.91 12.18
C ASN A 34 -9.91 4.39 11.45
N PHE A 35 -9.77 5.28 10.48
CA PHE A 35 -10.89 5.75 9.67
C PHE A 35 -11.50 4.60 8.83
N LEU A 36 -10.67 3.81 8.17
CA LEU A 36 -11.10 2.67 7.36
C LEU A 36 -11.79 1.61 8.22
N ARG A 37 -11.26 1.32 9.41
CA ARG A 37 -11.88 0.40 10.38
C ARG A 37 -13.28 0.88 10.81
N LYS A 38 -13.43 2.16 11.16
CA LYS A 38 -14.74 2.75 11.50
C LYS A 38 -15.74 2.65 10.35
N ASN A 39 -15.25 2.55 9.12
CA ASN A 39 -16.07 2.37 7.92
C ASN A 39 -16.13 0.91 7.45
N ASN A 40 -15.88 -0.07 8.31
CA ASN A 40 -15.96 -1.51 8.01
C ASN A 40 -15.09 -1.94 6.83
N PHE A 41 -13.88 -1.38 6.69
CA PHE A 41 -12.88 -1.88 5.76
C PHE A 41 -12.03 -2.96 6.44
N PRO A 42 -11.72 -4.08 5.76
CA PRO A 42 -11.01 -5.21 6.37
C PRO A 42 -9.50 -4.92 6.48
N CYS A 43 -9.10 -4.10 7.45
CA CYS A 43 -7.72 -3.94 7.86
C CYS A 43 -7.61 -4.22 9.38
N PRO A 44 -6.46 -4.71 9.87
CA PRO A 44 -6.33 -5.05 11.29
C PRO A 44 -6.41 -3.78 12.15
N PRO A 45 -7.12 -3.81 13.27
CA PRO A 45 -7.14 -2.68 14.20
C PRO A 45 -5.76 -2.48 14.83
N ILE A 46 -5.35 -1.22 14.94
CA ILE A 46 -4.20 -0.84 15.74
C ILE A 46 -4.65 -0.74 17.20
N LEU A 47 -3.91 -1.37 18.09
CA LEU A 47 -4.21 -1.35 19.52
C LEU A 47 -3.73 -0.04 20.16
N LYS A 48 -4.52 0.47 21.07
CA LYS A 48 -4.12 1.57 21.94
C LYS A 48 -3.34 1.03 23.14
N ASN A 49 -2.36 1.79 23.58
CA ASN A 49 -1.71 1.55 24.87
C ASN A 49 -2.56 2.09 26.05
N ASN A 50 -2.07 1.91 27.26
CA ASN A 50 -2.73 2.35 28.50
C ASN A 50 -2.97 3.86 28.56
N ASN A 51 -2.23 4.66 27.76
CA ASN A 51 -2.39 6.11 27.65
C ASN A 51 -3.29 6.51 26.46
N ASN A 52 -4.10 5.59 25.93
CA ASN A 52 -4.98 5.81 24.77
C ASN A 52 -4.27 6.19 23.45
N LYS A 53 -2.96 5.93 23.32
CA LYS A 53 -2.16 6.24 22.13
C LYS A 53 -1.96 4.99 21.27
N PHE A 54 -2.07 5.12 19.96
CA PHE A 54 -1.82 4.04 18.98
C PHE A 54 -0.33 3.84 18.70
N LEU A 55 0.44 4.95 18.74
CA LEU A 55 1.88 4.95 18.49
C LEU A 55 2.62 4.89 19.81
N ASN A 56 3.52 3.94 19.90
CA ASN A 56 4.36 3.71 21.08
C ASN A 56 5.82 4.03 20.76
N THR A 57 6.62 4.25 21.79
CA THR A 57 8.07 4.47 21.65
C THR A 57 8.81 3.62 22.67
N TYR A 58 9.81 2.88 22.21
CA TYR A 58 10.74 2.14 23.06
C TYR A 58 12.14 2.24 22.46
N ASN A 59 13.13 2.55 23.27
CA ASN A 59 14.53 2.78 22.85
C ASN A 59 14.65 3.66 21.59
N LYS A 60 13.96 4.82 21.61
CA LYS A 60 13.91 5.79 20.47
C LYS A 60 13.30 5.26 19.17
N LYS A 61 12.79 4.02 19.16
CA LYS A 61 12.06 3.44 18.02
C LYS A 61 10.57 3.53 18.26
N GLN A 62 9.85 3.95 17.22
CA GLN A 62 8.39 3.96 17.25
C GLN A 62 7.84 2.61 16.81
N PHE A 63 6.72 2.18 17.38
CA PHE A 63 6.07 0.94 17.02
C PHE A 63 4.55 1.00 17.20
N THR A 64 3.87 0.12 16.50
CA THR A 64 2.45 -0.16 16.66
C THR A 64 2.23 -1.64 16.93
N ILE A 65 1.14 -1.97 17.59
CA ILE A 65 0.67 -3.34 17.77
C ILE A 65 -0.67 -3.46 17.05
N VAL A 66 -0.84 -4.50 16.25
CA VAL A 66 -2.07 -4.79 15.55
C VAL A 66 -2.52 -6.22 15.81
N ASN A 67 -3.81 -6.49 15.68
CA ASN A 67 -4.32 -7.86 15.78
C ASN A 67 -3.77 -8.72 14.64
N PHE A 68 -3.41 -9.95 14.95
CA PHE A 68 -3.03 -10.94 13.94
C PHE A 68 -4.24 -11.33 13.09
N ILE A 69 -4.07 -11.39 11.77
CA ILE A 69 -5.11 -11.84 10.86
C ILE A 69 -5.04 -13.36 10.72
N LYS A 70 -6.08 -14.07 11.17
CA LYS A 70 -6.19 -15.53 11.06
C LYS A 70 -6.59 -15.93 9.63
N GLY A 71 -5.77 -15.60 8.66
CA GLY A 71 -5.89 -15.89 7.25
C GLY A 71 -4.55 -16.24 6.64
N LYS A 72 -4.52 -16.44 5.33
CA LYS A 72 -3.30 -16.68 4.55
C LYS A 72 -3.27 -15.82 3.29
N THR A 73 -2.10 -15.52 2.81
CA THR A 73 -1.89 -14.93 1.49
C THR A 73 -1.89 -16.00 0.42
N GLU A 74 -2.32 -15.67 -0.80
CA GLU A 74 -2.39 -16.65 -1.89
C GLU A 74 -1.13 -16.62 -2.74
N LYS A 75 -0.49 -17.78 -2.89
CA LYS A 75 0.70 -17.95 -3.74
C LYS A 75 0.35 -18.16 -5.22
N ARG A 76 -0.82 -18.72 -5.50
CA ARG A 76 -1.31 -18.98 -6.86
C ARG A 76 -2.57 -18.16 -7.12
N ILE A 77 -2.38 -17.05 -7.80
CA ILE A 77 -3.45 -16.11 -8.11
C ILE A 77 -4.27 -16.62 -9.30
N ASN A 78 -5.59 -16.58 -9.17
CA ASN A 78 -6.55 -16.90 -10.23
C ASN A 78 -7.50 -15.71 -10.49
N ALA A 79 -8.33 -15.80 -11.52
CA ALA A 79 -9.26 -14.74 -11.92
C ALA A 79 -10.25 -14.35 -10.81
N ASN A 80 -10.72 -15.29 -10.01
CA ASN A 80 -11.61 -15.00 -8.89
C ASN A 80 -10.92 -14.20 -7.77
N HIS A 81 -9.62 -14.43 -7.52
CA HIS A 81 -8.84 -13.60 -6.62
C HIS A 81 -8.73 -12.17 -7.14
N CYS A 82 -8.49 -12.00 -8.45
CA CYS A 82 -8.42 -10.67 -9.09
C CYS A 82 -9.77 -9.93 -9.02
N TYR A 83 -10.89 -10.61 -9.28
CA TYR A 83 -12.23 -10.07 -9.12
C TYR A 83 -12.48 -9.55 -7.70
N LYS A 84 -12.14 -10.34 -6.68
CA LYS A 84 -12.29 -9.95 -5.28
C LYS A 84 -11.37 -8.79 -4.90
N LEU A 85 -10.15 -8.80 -5.45
CA LEU A 85 -9.22 -7.69 -5.29
C LEU A 85 -9.79 -6.39 -5.87
N GLY A 86 -10.33 -6.43 -7.09
CA GLY A 86 -10.95 -5.26 -7.73
C GLY A 86 -12.10 -4.70 -6.88
N LYS A 87 -12.95 -5.56 -6.33
CA LYS A 87 -14.03 -5.15 -5.42
C LYS A 87 -13.52 -4.48 -4.15
N ILE A 88 -12.50 -5.05 -3.51
CA ILE A 88 -11.95 -4.46 -2.27
C ILE A 88 -11.18 -3.17 -2.54
N LEU A 89 -10.48 -3.08 -3.67
CA LEU A 89 -9.82 -1.86 -4.12
C LEU A 89 -10.82 -0.73 -4.35
N ALA A 90 -11.89 -0.99 -5.10
CA ALA A 90 -12.97 -0.03 -5.29
C ALA A 90 -13.63 0.39 -3.95
N THR A 91 -13.74 -0.57 -3.01
CA THR A 91 -14.25 -0.29 -1.67
C THR A 91 -13.32 0.63 -0.89
N LEU A 92 -12.01 0.43 -0.98
CA LEU A 92 -11.00 1.31 -0.39
C LEU A 92 -11.16 2.74 -0.92
N HIS A 93 -11.15 2.90 -2.24
CA HIS A 93 -11.28 4.19 -2.91
C HIS A 93 -12.57 4.90 -2.50
N LYS A 94 -13.70 4.20 -2.55
CA LYS A 94 -15.01 4.76 -2.18
C LYS A 94 -15.11 5.14 -0.69
N LYS A 95 -14.66 4.28 0.22
CA LYS A 95 -14.72 4.55 1.65
C LYS A 95 -13.78 5.67 2.07
N SER A 96 -12.59 5.72 1.51
CA SER A 96 -11.59 6.74 1.84
C SER A 96 -11.89 8.13 1.28
N PHE A 97 -12.90 8.27 0.41
CA PHE A 97 -13.28 9.56 -0.16
C PHE A 97 -13.62 10.63 0.90
N LYS A 98 -14.19 10.21 2.04
CA LYS A 98 -14.50 11.09 3.18
C LYS A 98 -13.31 11.35 4.11
N PHE A 99 -12.15 10.74 3.86
CA PHE A 99 -10.96 10.94 4.68
C PHE A 99 -10.31 12.28 4.34
N LYS A 100 -10.28 13.21 5.30
CA LYS A 100 -9.89 14.61 5.05
C LYS A 100 -8.38 14.85 4.96
N LYS A 101 -7.56 13.99 5.61
CA LYS A 101 -6.10 14.18 5.61
C LYS A 101 -5.52 13.81 4.25
N LYS A 102 -4.48 14.55 3.84
CA LYS A 102 -3.82 14.35 2.56
C LYS A 102 -2.34 14.05 2.75
N LYS A 103 -1.80 13.15 1.94
CA LYS A 103 -0.37 12.83 1.85
C LYS A 103 0.00 12.72 0.37
N LYS A 104 1.05 13.40 -0.04
CA LYS A 104 1.60 13.27 -1.40
C LYS A 104 2.19 11.87 -1.62
N ASN A 105 2.16 11.39 -2.85
CA ASN A 105 2.81 10.14 -3.23
C ASN A 105 4.34 10.33 -3.19
N ASP A 106 5.01 9.56 -2.32
CA ASP A 106 6.47 9.55 -2.21
C ASP A 106 7.13 8.82 -3.41
N PHE A 107 6.33 8.12 -4.25
CA PHE A 107 6.73 7.46 -5.50
C PHE A 107 6.12 8.15 -6.73
N SER A 108 5.92 9.46 -6.66
CA SER A 108 5.40 10.24 -7.78
C SER A 108 6.39 10.34 -8.94
N LEU A 109 5.90 10.73 -10.11
CA LEU A 109 6.73 10.96 -11.30
C LEU A 109 7.93 11.90 -11.04
N ASN A 110 7.74 12.93 -10.22
CA ASN A 110 8.83 13.84 -9.84
C ASN A 110 9.91 13.13 -9.00
N GLU A 111 9.50 12.21 -8.11
CA GLU A 111 10.46 11.44 -7.32
C GLU A 111 11.23 10.42 -8.18
N TRP A 112 10.61 9.83 -9.20
CA TRP A 112 11.33 8.97 -10.16
C TRP A 112 12.43 9.73 -10.90
N HIS A 113 12.13 10.96 -11.34
CA HIS A 113 13.12 11.83 -11.96
C HIS A 113 14.29 12.16 -11.02
N ASN A 114 13.97 12.47 -9.76
CA ASN A 114 14.96 12.74 -8.73
C ASN A 114 15.84 11.51 -8.43
N LEU A 115 15.24 10.31 -8.40
CA LEU A 115 15.96 9.05 -8.17
C LEU A 115 16.98 8.75 -9.26
N ILE A 116 16.62 8.95 -10.53
CA ILE A 116 17.55 8.71 -11.65
C ILE A 116 18.71 9.70 -11.64
N ASN A 117 18.46 10.94 -11.25
CA ASN A 117 19.51 11.97 -11.18
C ASN A 117 20.39 11.84 -9.92
N LYS A 118 19.92 11.17 -8.86
CA LYS A 118 20.77 10.74 -7.76
C LYS A 118 21.65 9.60 -8.27
N LYS A 119 22.99 9.73 -8.15
CA LYS A 119 24.03 8.77 -8.59
C LYS A 119 23.70 7.30 -8.22
N ILE A 120 22.69 6.72 -8.85
CA ILE A 120 22.49 5.27 -8.81
C ILE A 120 23.59 4.69 -9.69
N LYS A 121 24.33 3.68 -9.20
CA LYS A 121 25.35 2.95 -9.97
C LYS A 121 24.68 2.12 -11.08
N LEU A 122 24.18 2.81 -12.11
CA LEU A 122 23.62 2.19 -13.30
C LEU A 122 24.66 2.25 -14.44
N SER A 123 24.68 1.22 -15.29
CA SER A 123 25.43 1.31 -16.53
C SER A 123 24.86 2.43 -17.42
N LYS A 124 25.70 3.05 -18.24
CA LYS A 124 25.29 4.12 -19.17
C LYS A 124 24.06 3.72 -20.00
N LYS A 125 24.01 2.46 -20.47
CA LYS A 125 22.88 1.91 -21.25
C LYS A 125 21.58 1.90 -20.44
N LYS A 126 21.60 1.38 -19.20
CA LYS A 126 20.42 1.34 -18.32
C LYS A 126 19.93 2.75 -17.96
N TYR A 127 20.85 3.65 -17.66
CA TYR A 127 20.53 5.06 -17.40
C TYR A 127 19.83 5.73 -18.58
N SER A 128 20.34 5.55 -19.80
CA SER A 128 19.76 6.11 -21.01
C SER A 128 18.33 5.60 -21.26
N ILE A 129 18.10 4.29 -21.10
CA ILE A 129 16.76 3.68 -21.25
C ILE A 129 15.80 4.30 -20.23
N LEU A 130 16.15 4.29 -18.95
CA LEU A 130 15.28 4.82 -17.89
C LEU A 130 14.97 6.31 -18.09
N LYS A 131 15.96 7.10 -18.48
CA LYS A 131 15.77 8.52 -18.76
C LYS A 131 14.80 8.75 -19.93
N LYS A 132 14.91 7.94 -21.01
CA LYS A 132 13.99 8.00 -22.16
C LYS A 132 12.57 7.66 -21.72
N GLU A 133 12.38 6.56 -20.97
CA GLU A 133 11.08 6.14 -20.49
C GLU A 133 10.42 7.16 -19.55
N ILE A 134 11.17 7.71 -18.60
CA ILE A 134 10.63 8.75 -17.70
C ILE A 134 10.23 10.01 -18.47
N ASN A 135 11.01 10.43 -19.45
CA ASN A 135 10.66 11.58 -20.28
C ASN A 135 9.38 11.32 -21.10
N TYR A 136 9.24 10.11 -21.66
CA TYR A 136 8.04 9.69 -22.36
C TYR A 136 6.81 9.71 -21.43
N ILE A 137 6.94 9.08 -20.26
CA ILE A 137 5.87 9.05 -19.25
C ILE A 137 5.50 10.46 -18.80
N LYS A 138 6.49 11.32 -18.54
CA LYS A 138 6.26 12.72 -18.16
C LYS A 138 5.48 13.52 -19.21
N LYS A 139 5.82 13.33 -20.49
CA LYS A 139 5.14 13.98 -21.60
C LYS A 139 3.68 13.53 -21.73
N ASN A 140 3.42 12.25 -21.46
CA ASN A 140 2.12 11.62 -21.62
C ASN A 140 1.36 11.44 -20.30
N TRP A 141 1.86 12.00 -19.18
CA TRP A 141 1.20 11.87 -17.88
C TRP A 141 -0.19 12.50 -17.91
N PRO A 142 -1.22 11.80 -17.50
CA PRO A 142 -2.58 12.34 -17.52
C PRO A 142 -2.69 13.54 -16.58
N LYS A 143 -3.42 14.57 -17.02
CA LYS A 143 -3.60 15.80 -16.23
C LYS A 143 -4.81 15.72 -15.29
N GLN A 144 -5.86 14.99 -15.69
CA GLN A 144 -7.13 14.88 -14.97
C GLN A 144 -7.62 13.45 -15.01
N LEU A 145 -7.57 12.77 -13.87
CA LEU A 145 -8.15 11.45 -13.65
C LEU A 145 -8.78 11.40 -12.26
N PRO A 146 -9.76 10.50 -12.06
CA PRO A 146 -10.30 10.26 -10.73
C PRO A 146 -9.18 9.93 -9.75
N SER A 147 -9.19 10.63 -8.61
CA SER A 147 -8.11 10.57 -7.63
C SER A 147 -8.65 10.57 -6.19
N GLY A 148 -7.87 10.05 -5.29
CA GLY A 148 -8.19 9.97 -3.87
C GLY A 148 -7.11 9.23 -3.11
N ILE A 149 -7.48 8.59 -2.00
CA ILE A 149 -6.56 7.71 -1.27
C ILE A 149 -6.39 6.41 -2.06
N ILE A 150 -5.14 6.08 -2.37
CA ILE A 150 -4.71 4.80 -2.92
C ILE A 150 -3.96 4.00 -1.86
N HIS A 151 -3.87 2.68 -2.02
CA HIS A 151 -3.03 1.81 -1.19
C HIS A 151 -1.54 2.00 -1.54
N GLY A 152 -1.24 2.05 -2.83
CA GLY A 152 0.10 2.26 -3.36
C GLY A 152 1.04 1.05 -3.29
N ASP A 153 0.56 -0.10 -2.76
CA ASP A 153 1.37 -1.32 -2.59
C ASP A 153 0.51 -2.59 -2.40
N LEU A 154 -0.58 -2.70 -3.15
CA LEU A 154 -1.55 -3.79 -2.96
C LEU A 154 -1.09 -5.08 -3.68
N PHE A 155 0.03 -5.63 -3.22
CA PHE A 155 0.59 -6.90 -3.67
C PHE A 155 -0.10 -8.11 -3.01
N PRO A 156 0.05 -9.34 -3.54
CA PRO A 156 -0.57 -10.53 -2.99
C PRO A 156 -0.25 -10.83 -1.53
N ASP A 157 0.94 -10.50 -1.06
CA ASP A 157 1.38 -10.68 0.33
C ASP A 157 0.75 -9.67 1.31
N ASN A 158 0.13 -8.61 0.81
CA ASN A 158 -0.63 -7.63 1.60
C ASN A 158 -2.13 -7.95 1.70
N VAL A 159 -2.59 -9.09 1.11
CA VAL A 159 -4.01 -9.45 1.05
C VAL A 159 -4.23 -10.83 1.66
N PHE A 160 -4.98 -10.88 2.77
CA PHE A 160 -5.27 -12.09 3.51
C PHE A 160 -6.64 -12.66 3.18
N PHE A 161 -6.65 -13.96 2.88
CA PHE A 161 -7.86 -14.73 2.58
C PHE A 161 -8.18 -15.74 3.69
N LYS A 162 -9.46 -15.99 3.89
CA LYS A 162 -10.00 -17.12 4.63
C LYS A 162 -11.25 -17.61 3.91
N ASN A 163 -11.33 -18.91 3.63
CA ASN A 163 -12.45 -19.51 2.90
C ASN A 163 -12.77 -18.73 1.61
N ASN A 164 -11.74 -18.44 0.83
CA ASN A 164 -11.83 -17.69 -0.44
C ASN A 164 -12.42 -16.26 -0.30
N THR A 165 -12.46 -15.69 0.90
CA THR A 165 -12.91 -14.31 1.15
C THR A 165 -11.75 -13.47 1.65
N ILE A 166 -11.61 -12.22 1.17
CA ILE A 166 -10.63 -11.28 1.69
C ILE A 166 -11.07 -10.82 3.07
N ILE A 167 -10.26 -11.14 4.08
CA ILE A 167 -10.52 -10.80 5.49
C ILE A 167 -9.56 -9.76 6.04
N GLY A 168 -8.50 -9.45 5.32
CA GLY A 168 -7.51 -8.48 5.79
C GLY A 168 -6.69 -7.88 4.66
N ILE A 169 -6.53 -6.56 4.74
CA ILE A 169 -5.59 -5.77 3.94
C ILE A 169 -4.61 -5.14 4.91
N ILE A 170 -3.32 -5.32 4.66
CA ILE A 170 -2.25 -4.79 5.51
C ILE A 170 -1.36 -3.82 4.73
N ASP A 171 -0.43 -3.21 5.43
CA ASP A 171 0.64 -2.35 4.92
C ASP A 171 0.13 -1.13 4.12
N LEU A 172 -0.67 -0.31 4.78
CA LEU A 172 -1.09 1.01 4.27
C LEU A 172 0.03 2.07 4.36
N SER A 173 1.28 1.68 4.57
CA SER A 173 2.42 2.60 4.74
C SER A 173 2.73 3.44 3.49
N ASN A 174 2.43 2.92 2.31
CA ASN A 174 2.55 3.61 1.04
C ASN A 174 1.29 4.38 0.65
N ALA A 175 0.20 4.26 1.44
CA ALA A 175 -1.05 4.95 1.12
C ALA A 175 -0.86 6.46 1.03
N CYS A 176 -1.47 7.07 0.02
CA CYS A 176 -1.32 8.47 -0.30
C CYS A 176 -2.46 8.96 -1.19
N ASN A 177 -2.50 10.24 -1.51
CA ASN A 177 -3.41 10.77 -2.52
C ASN A 177 -2.74 10.69 -3.90
N ASP A 178 -3.37 9.96 -4.81
CA ASP A 178 -2.96 9.87 -6.21
C ASP A 178 -4.14 9.42 -7.10
N PHE A 179 -3.90 9.24 -8.39
CA PHE A 179 -4.88 8.71 -9.33
C PHE A 179 -5.24 7.27 -9.00
N PHE A 180 -6.52 6.93 -9.03
CA PHE A 180 -6.98 5.55 -8.79
C PHE A 180 -6.42 4.55 -9.81
N CYS A 181 -6.17 4.99 -11.05
CA CYS A 181 -5.54 4.14 -12.06
C CYS A 181 -4.10 3.74 -11.70
N TYR A 182 -3.39 4.53 -10.87
CA TYR A 182 -2.06 4.17 -10.38
C TYR A 182 -2.14 2.92 -9.50
N ASP A 183 -3.10 2.90 -8.58
CA ASP A 183 -3.35 1.73 -7.71
C ASP A 183 -3.80 0.50 -8.51
N LEU A 184 -4.68 0.72 -9.49
CA LEU A 184 -5.11 -0.33 -10.43
C LEU A 184 -3.94 -0.90 -11.22
N SER A 185 -3.02 -0.05 -11.70
CA SER A 185 -1.82 -0.48 -12.44
C SER A 185 -0.90 -1.35 -11.59
N ILE A 186 -0.74 -1.03 -10.28
CA ILE A 186 0.00 -1.87 -9.33
C ILE A 186 -0.67 -3.24 -9.22
N CYS A 187 -2.00 -3.27 -9.04
CA CYS A 187 -2.75 -4.52 -8.93
C CYS A 187 -2.64 -5.37 -10.20
N ILE A 188 -2.79 -4.78 -11.40
CA ILE A 188 -2.64 -5.50 -12.67
C ILE A 188 -1.25 -6.14 -12.76
N ASN A 189 -0.19 -5.36 -12.49
CA ASN A 189 1.17 -5.88 -12.56
C ASN A 189 1.46 -6.97 -11.53
N ALA A 190 0.93 -6.86 -10.32
CA ALA A 190 1.22 -7.79 -9.24
C ALA A 190 0.35 -9.07 -9.27
N TRP A 191 -0.89 -8.99 -9.80
CA TRP A 191 -1.86 -10.07 -9.72
C TRP A 191 -2.18 -10.72 -11.07
N CYS A 192 -2.10 -9.96 -12.16
CA CYS A 192 -2.50 -10.44 -13.48
C CYS A 192 -1.31 -10.83 -14.37
N TYR A 193 -0.11 -10.85 -13.81
CA TYR A 193 1.10 -11.21 -14.54
C TYR A 193 1.54 -12.61 -14.13
N ASP A 194 1.62 -13.53 -15.10
CA ASP A 194 2.26 -14.84 -14.93
C ASP A 194 3.65 -14.79 -15.62
N LYS A 195 3.83 -15.41 -16.79
CA LYS A 195 4.98 -15.14 -17.68
C LYS A 195 4.73 -13.94 -18.58
N THR A 196 3.46 -13.67 -18.88
CA THR A 196 2.96 -12.54 -19.65
C THR A 196 1.70 -12.00 -18.97
N LEU A 197 1.18 -10.87 -19.45
CA LEU A 197 -0.08 -10.30 -18.94
C LEU A 197 -1.24 -11.26 -19.21
N ASN A 198 -1.89 -11.72 -18.17
CA ASN A 198 -3.04 -12.61 -18.25
C ASN A 198 -4.34 -11.79 -18.37
N ILE A 199 -4.84 -11.66 -19.59
CA ILE A 199 -6.02 -10.84 -19.89
C ILE A 199 -7.28 -11.34 -19.17
N ASN A 200 -7.44 -12.66 -18.97
CA ASN A 200 -8.59 -13.20 -18.23
C ASN A 200 -8.58 -12.78 -16.76
N LYS A 201 -7.40 -12.75 -16.11
CA LYS A 201 -7.26 -12.22 -14.75
C LYS A 201 -7.54 -10.72 -14.70
N MET A 202 -7.15 -9.97 -15.71
CA MET A 202 -7.30 -8.52 -15.76
C MET A 202 -8.75 -8.08 -15.99
N LYS A 203 -9.54 -8.84 -16.77
CA LYS A 203 -10.94 -8.53 -17.08
C LYS A 203 -11.91 -8.88 -15.94
N ASN A 204 -11.47 -9.64 -14.96
CA ASN A 204 -12.25 -9.99 -13.78
C ASN A 204 -11.93 -9.08 -12.60
#